data_df9232dafa8103c9d249405805487891
#
_entry.id   df9232dafa8103c9d249405805487891
#
_cell.length_a   1.000
_cell.length_b   1.000
_cell.length_c   1.000
_cell.angle_alpha   90.00
_cell.angle_beta   90.00
_cell.angle_gamma   90.00
#
_symmetry.space_group_name_H-M   'P 1'
#
loop_
_entity.id
_entity.type
_entity.pdbx_description
1 polymer ?
#
loop_
_entity_poly.entity_id
_entity_poly.type
_entity_poly.pdbx_seq_one_letter_code
_entity_poly.pdbx_strand_id
1 'polypeptide(L)'
;AFRAAGGGTGLSMDIDEYDTMEHPYKQLIVWNPEAEEILGGYRYLLGTDVRFDEKGAPILATSHMFHFSDAFIKEYLPQTIELGRSFVTLEYQSTRAGSKGLFALDNLWDGLGALTVVMPNVKYFFGKVTMYPSYHRRGRDMILHFLKKHFYDQEKLVTPIEPLQLETSEEELNALFCKNTFKEDY
;
A
#
# COMPACT_ATOMS: atom_id res chain seq x y z
N ALA A 1 6.28 -15.40 6.96
CA ALA A 1 5.11 -14.63 7.43
C ALA A 1 4.34 -14.03 6.24
N PHE A 2 4.93 -13.15 5.42
CA PHE A 2 4.27 -12.47 4.31
C PHE A 2 3.60 -13.42 3.31
N ARG A 3 4.28 -14.49 2.88
CA ARG A 3 3.70 -15.50 1.97
C ARG A 3 2.52 -16.22 2.60
N ALA A 4 2.63 -16.62 3.86
CA ALA A 4 1.55 -17.27 4.57
C ALA A 4 0.33 -16.36 4.74
N ALA A 5 0.53 -15.04 4.81
CA ALA A 5 -0.53 -14.05 4.87
C ALA A 5 -1.16 -13.70 3.50
N GLY A 6 -0.83 -14.44 2.44
CA GLY A 6 -1.41 -14.29 1.11
C GLY A 6 -0.56 -13.50 0.12
N GLY A 7 0.62 -13.02 0.56
CA GLY A 7 1.61 -12.40 -0.32
C GLY A 7 2.56 -13.40 -0.94
N GLY A 8 3.57 -12.89 -1.63
CA GLY A 8 4.67 -13.69 -2.15
C GLY A 8 5.20 -13.19 -3.48
N THR A 9 6.46 -13.52 -3.75
CA THR A 9 7.15 -13.17 -5.00
C THR A 9 7.00 -14.25 -6.07
N GLY A 10 6.39 -15.41 -5.72
CA GLY A 10 6.40 -16.62 -6.54
C GLY A 10 7.70 -17.43 -6.43
N LEU A 11 8.70 -16.93 -5.72
CA LEU A 11 9.98 -17.57 -5.47
C LEU A 11 9.95 -18.44 -4.22
N SER A 12 11.00 -19.24 -4.00
CA SER A 12 11.15 -20.08 -2.79
C SER A 12 11.29 -19.25 -1.51
N MET A 13 11.87 -18.05 -1.62
CA MET A 13 11.98 -17.06 -0.54
C MET A 13 11.31 -15.76 -0.95
N ASP A 14 10.84 -14.98 0.03
CA ASP A 14 10.22 -13.68 -0.18
C ASP A 14 11.27 -12.55 -0.25
N ILE A 15 12.32 -12.78 -1.00
CA ILE A 15 13.39 -11.82 -1.29
C ILE A 15 13.37 -11.54 -2.78
N ASP A 16 13.44 -10.27 -3.15
CA ASP A 16 13.58 -9.82 -4.52
C ASP A 16 14.77 -8.86 -4.70
N GLU A 17 14.95 -8.32 -5.90
CA GLU A 17 16.03 -7.39 -6.21
C GLU A 17 16.00 -6.11 -5.37
N TYR A 18 14.82 -5.67 -4.97
CA TYR A 18 14.64 -4.47 -4.13
C TYR A 18 15.10 -4.67 -2.68
N ASP A 19 15.22 -5.91 -2.22
CA ASP A 19 15.73 -6.24 -0.90
C ASP A 19 17.27 -6.33 -0.87
N THR A 20 17.93 -6.41 -2.04
CA THR A 20 19.37 -6.64 -2.18
C THR A 20 20.13 -5.57 -2.96
N MET A 21 19.44 -4.58 -3.50
CA MET A 21 20.06 -3.46 -4.23
C MET A 21 20.88 -2.55 -3.30
N GLU A 22 21.67 -1.63 -3.85
CA GLU A 22 22.59 -0.75 -3.10
C GLU A 22 21.90 0.07 -1.99
N HIS A 23 20.68 0.58 -2.26
CA HIS A 23 19.80 1.19 -1.26
C HIS A 23 18.55 0.30 -1.08
N PRO A 24 18.66 -0.78 -0.29
CA PRO A 24 17.60 -1.76 -0.20
C PRO A 24 16.40 -1.22 0.57
N TYR A 25 15.24 -1.79 0.27
CA TYR A 25 14.06 -1.56 1.09
C TYR A 25 14.30 -2.04 2.52
N LYS A 26 13.81 -1.26 3.45
CA LYS A 26 13.87 -1.53 4.89
C LYS A 26 12.62 -2.28 5.33
N GLN A 27 12.71 -2.93 6.48
CA GLN A 27 11.59 -3.67 7.08
C GLN A 27 11.19 -2.99 8.39
N LEU A 28 9.93 -2.57 8.46
CA LEU A 28 9.27 -2.21 9.72
C LEU A 28 8.58 -3.47 10.23
N ILE A 29 8.91 -3.92 11.43
CA ILE A 29 8.32 -5.13 12.00
C ILE A 29 7.67 -4.84 13.35
N VAL A 30 6.58 -5.52 13.64
CA VAL A 30 6.02 -5.65 14.98
C VAL A 30 6.54 -6.94 15.57
N TRP A 31 7.30 -6.79 16.65
CA TRP A 31 8.00 -7.88 17.32
C TRP A 31 7.39 -8.17 18.70
N ASN A 32 7.12 -9.43 18.97
CA ASN A 32 6.76 -9.91 20.31
C ASN A 32 7.99 -10.49 20.99
N PRO A 33 8.58 -9.80 21.99
CA PRO A 33 9.80 -10.27 22.65
C PRO A 33 9.59 -11.47 23.57
N GLU A 34 8.38 -11.70 24.05
CA GLU A 34 8.06 -12.84 24.94
C GLU A 34 7.96 -14.15 24.15
N ALA A 35 7.33 -14.09 22.97
CA ALA A 35 7.17 -15.25 22.10
C ALA A 35 8.29 -15.38 21.06
N GLU A 36 9.18 -14.39 20.98
CA GLU A 36 10.26 -14.29 19.98
C GLU A 36 9.75 -14.44 18.53
N GLU A 37 8.64 -13.73 18.22
CA GLU A 37 7.99 -13.85 16.91
C GLU A 37 7.63 -12.52 16.28
N ILE A 38 7.54 -12.51 14.94
CA ILE A 38 7.09 -11.36 14.16
C ILE A 38 5.57 -11.44 14.01
N LEU A 39 4.85 -10.43 14.51
CA LEU A 39 3.40 -10.33 14.43
C LEU A 39 2.91 -9.73 13.11
N GLY A 40 3.70 -8.84 12.52
CA GLY A 40 3.38 -8.17 11.27
C GLY A 40 4.51 -7.28 10.78
N GLY A 41 4.34 -6.66 9.63
CA GLY A 41 5.35 -5.76 9.09
C GLY A 41 4.96 -5.07 7.80
N TYR A 42 5.79 -4.10 7.45
CA TYR A 42 5.83 -3.40 6.16
C TYR A 42 7.25 -3.43 5.60
N ARG A 43 7.35 -3.55 4.29
CA ARG A 43 8.56 -3.17 3.56
C ARG A 43 8.41 -1.72 3.13
N TYR A 44 9.47 -0.91 3.27
CA TYR A 44 9.41 0.49 2.92
C TYR A 44 10.72 1.03 2.32
N LEU A 45 10.59 2.06 1.48
CA LEU A 45 11.70 2.82 0.93
C LEU A 45 11.42 4.32 1.09
N LEU A 46 12.41 5.07 1.55
CA LEU A 46 12.34 6.53 1.57
C LEU A 46 12.48 7.07 0.15
N GLY A 47 11.67 8.07 -0.19
CA GLY A 47 11.76 8.73 -1.49
C GLY A 47 13.13 9.38 -1.74
N THR A 48 13.85 9.77 -0.69
CA THR A 48 15.24 10.27 -0.78
C THR A 48 16.26 9.19 -1.14
N ASP A 49 15.93 7.91 -0.90
CA ASP A 49 16.81 6.77 -1.17
C ASP A 49 16.49 6.15 -2.54
N VAL A 50 15.48 6.67 -3.25
CA VAL A 50 15.06 6.17 -4.57
C VAL A 50 16.13 6.46 -5.62
N ARG A 51 16.50 5.43 -6.36
CA ARG A 51 17.35 5.55 -7.54
C ARG A 51 16.50 5.79 -8.78
N PHE A 52 17.15 6.32 -9.81
CA PHE A 52 16.52 6.58 -11.08
C PHE A 52 17.23 5.80 -12.18
N ASP A 53 16.49 5.35 -13.16
CA ASP A 53 17.05 4.72 -14.36
C ASP A 53 17.70 5.75 -15.28
N GLU A 54 18.28 5.28 -16.39
CA GLU A 54 18.92 6.12 -17.40
C GLU A 54 17.97 7.13 -18.06
N LYS A 55 16.65 6.91 -17.97
CA LYS A 55 15.61 7.79 -18.52
C LYS A 55 15.05 8.75 -17.48
N GLY A 56 15.53 8.69 -16.24
CA GLY A 56 15.05 9.50 -15.14
C GLY A 56 13.76 8.99 -14.49
N ALA A 57 13.35 7.76 -14.74
CA ALA A 57 12.21 7.14 -14.06
C ALA A 57 12.63 6.56 -12.70
N PRO A 58 11.80 6.71 -11.65
CA PRO A 58 12.13 6.19 -10.33
C PRO A 58 12.09 4.66 -10.31
N ILE A 59 13.07 4.05 -9.66
CA ILE A 59 13.17 2.59 -9.48
C ILE A 59 12.48 2.23 -8.16
N LEU A 60 11.19 1.97 -8.22
CA LEU A 60 10.33 1.57 -7.12
C LEU A 60 9.76 0.17 -7.36
N ALA A 61 9.39 -0.53 -6.30
CA ALA A 61 8.73 -1.83 -6.42
C ALA A 61 7.39 -1.74 -7.19
N THR A 62 6.82 -0.55 -7.28
CA THR A 62 5.58 -0.25 -8.00
C THR A 62 5.78 0.33 -9.40
N SER A 63 7.02 0.59 -9.84
CA SER A 63 7.30 1.27 -11.13
C SER A 63 6.79 0.52 -12.36
N HIS A 64 6.65 -0.81 -12.27
CA HIS A 64 6.09 -1.60 -13.35
C HIS A 64 4.54 -1.53 -13.45
N MET A 65 3.89 -0.87 -12.51
CA MET A 65 2.41 -0.76 -12.45
C MET A 65 1.91 0.66 -12.68
N PHE A 66 2.74 1.67 -12.42
CA PHE A 66 2.31 3.06 -12.42
C PHE A 66 3.24 3.96 -13.21
N HIS A 67 2.65 4.99 -13.83
CA HIS A 67 3.34 6.17 -14.31
C HIS A 67 3.38 7.21 -13.20
N PHE A 68 4.54 7.79 -12.98
CA PHE A 68 4.76 8.87 -12.02
C PHE A 68 4.94 10.18 -12.80
N SER A 69 4.18 11.21 -12.42
CA SER A 69 4.32 12.52 -13.05
C SER A 69 5.62 13.21 -12.62
N ASP A 70 6.08 14.15 -13.41
CA ASP A 70 7.23 14.99 -13.06
C ASP A 70 7.02 15.75 -11.74
N ALA A 71 5.79 16.19 -11.48
CA ALA A 71 5.42 16.86 -10.23
C ALA A 71 5.57 15.89 -9.04
N PHE A 72 5.07 14.64 -9.19
CA PHE A 72 5.26 13.64 -8.15
C PHE A 72 6.75 13.40 -7.87
N ILE A 73 7.55 13.18 -8.90
CA ILE A 73 8.98 12.87 -8.77
C ILE A 73 9.75 14.01 -8.09
N LYS A 74 9.47 15.26 -8.47
CA LYS A 74 10.24 16.43 -8.01
C LYS A 74 9.77 16.96 -6.65
N GLU A 75 8.47 16.97 -6.40
CA GLU A 75 7.88 17.69 -5.27
C GLU A 75 7.40 16.75 -4.14
N TYR A 76 6.83 15.61 -4.51
CA TYR A 76 6.23 14.68 -3.54
C TYR A 76 7.15 13.53 -3.14
N LEU A 77 7.82 12.88 -4.11
CA LEU A 77 8.65 11.70 -3.85
C LEU A 77 9.71 11.92 -2.78
N PRO A 78 10.45 13.06 -2.73
CA PRO A 78 11.44 13.29 -1.68
C PRO A 78 10.87 13.34 -0.26
N GLN A 79 9.57 13.56 -0.12
CA GLN A 79 8.84 13.62 1.15
C GLN A 79 7.94 12.40 1.36
N THR A 80 8.10 11.35 0.55
CA THR A 80 7.24 10.17 0.51
C THR A 80 8.00 8.93 1.03
N ILE A 81 7.29 8.06 1.70
CA ILE A 81 7.71 6.67 1.94
C ILE A 81 6.86 5.76 1.07
N GLU A 82 7.48 4.96 0.20
CA GLU A 82 6.78 3.86 -0.44
C GLU A 82 6.64 2.69 0.54
N LEU A 83 5.42 2.18 0.67
CA LEU A 83 5.06 1.05 1.51
C LEU A 83 4.68 -0.15 0.64
N GLY A 84 5.14 -1.32 1.03
CA GLY A 84 4.76 -2.56 0.37
C GLY A 84 4.81 -3.75 1.31
N ARG A 85 4.41 -4.91 0.80
CA ARG A 85 4.45 -6.18 1.52
C ARG A 85 3.90 -6.11 2.94
N SER A 86 2.81 -5.36 3.13
CA SER A 86 2.11 -5.30 4.42
C SER A 86 1.54 -6.67 4.77
N PHE A 87 1.73 -7.10 6.00
CA PHE A 87 1.13 -8.33 6.50
C PHE A 87 0.93 -8.29 8.01
N VAL A 88 -0.06 -9.03 8.45
CA VAL A 88 -0.19 -9.51 9.83
C VAL A 88 -0.13 -11.03 9.76
N THR A 89 0.61 -11.66 10.67
CA THR A 89 0.77 -13.12 10.71
C THR A 89 -0.61 -13.78 10.91
N LEU A 90 -0.86 -14.90 10.22
CA LEU A 90 -2.19 -15.53 10.13
C LEU A 90 -2.85 -15.78 11.48
N GLU A 91 -2.07 -16.15 12.47
CA GLU A 91 -2.54 -16.42 13.83
C GLU A 91 -3.15 -15.19 14.50
N TYR A 92 -2.76 -14.00 14.04
CA TYR A 92 -3.22 -12.69 14.52
C TYR A 92 -4.22 -12.00 13.58
N GLN A 93 -4.62 -12.62 12.45
CA GLN A 93 -5.59 -12.05 11.51
C GLN A 93 -7.05 -12.38 11.85
N SER A 94 -7.31 -13.42 12.62
CA SER A 94 -8.65 -13.91 12.82
C SER A 94 -9.35 -13.24 14.00
N THR A 95 -10.69 -13.17 13.94
CA THR A 95 -11.52 -12.81 15.09
C THR A 95 -11.30 -13.74 16.29
N ARG A 96 -10.72 -14.92 16.07
CA ARG A 96 -10.31 -15.87 17.12
C ARG A 96 -9.08 -15.40 17.88
N ALA A 97 -8.26 -14.54 17.30
CA ALA A 97 -7.09 -13.94 17.95
C ALA A 97 -7.52 -12.88 19.00
N GLY A 98 -8.80 -12.46 19.00
CA GLY A 98 -9.33 -11.48 19.92
C GLY A 98 -8.55 -10.17 19.92
N SER A 99 -8.26 -9.64 21.12
CA SER A 99 -7.50 -8.39 21.26
C SER A 99 -6.08 -8.45 20.67
N LYS A 100 -5.43 -9.62 20.63
CA LYS A 100 -4.07 -9.75 20.09
C LYS A 100 -3.96 -9.38 18.61
N GLY A 101 -4.99 -9.71 17.80
CA GLY A 101 -5.01 -9.34 16.37
C GLY A 101 -5.16 -7.83 16.18
N LEU A 102 -5.99 -7.18 16.97
CA LEU A 102 -6.13 -5.73 16.96
C LEU A 102 -4.83 -5.04 17.36
N PHE A 103 -4.17 -5.52 18.42
CA PHE A 103 -2.88 -4.99 18.84
C PHE A 103 -1.79 -5.08 17.74
N ALA A 104 -1.75 -6.16 16.98
CA ALA A 104 -0.78 -6.30 15.90
C ALA A 104 -0.99 -5.22 14.82
N LEU A 105 -2.24 -4.95 14.45
CA LEU A 105 -2.59 -3.93 13.47
C LEU A 105 -2.34 -2.51 14.01
N ASP A 106 -2.76 -2.23 15.25
CA ASP A 106 -2.54 -0.93 15.90
C ASP A 106 -1.05 -0.62 16.01
N ASN A 107 -0.23 -1.58 16.44
CA ASN A 107 1.23 -1.39 16.52
C ASN A 107 1.87 -1.18 15.13
N LEU A 108 1.32 -1.76 14.05
CA LEU A 108 1.79 -1.45 12.69
C LEU A 108 1.52 0.01 12.33
N TRP A 109 0.32 0.53 12.67
CA TRP A 109 -0.03 1.93 12.46
C TRP A 109 0.81 2.87 13.32
N ASP A 110 1.02 2.53 14.59
CA ASP A 110 1.91 3.27 15.49
C ASP A 110 3.34 3.31 14.94
N GLY A 111 3.81 2.20 14.38
CA GLY A 111 5.11 2.11 13.71
C GLY A 111 5.21 3.06 12.50
N LEU A 112 4.17 3.15 11.67
CA LEU A 112 4.13 4.13 10.58
C LEU A 112 4.12 5.56 11.11
N GLY A 113 3.35 5.82 12.16
CA GLY A 113 3.37 7.12 12.86
C GLY A 113 4.76 7.47 13.39
N ALA A 114 5.46 6.51 14.01
CA ALA A 114 6.81 6.70 14.51
C ALA A 114 7.82 7.05 13.39
N LEU A 115 7.65 6.50 12.18
CA LEU A 115 8.49 6.86 11.03
C LEU A 115 8.40 8.36 10.71
N THR A 116 7.23 8.98 10.84
CA THR A 116 7.07 10.43 10.58
C THR A 116 7.73 11.29 11.65
N VAL A 117 7.89 10.77 12.87
CA VAL A 117 8.61 11.45 13.97
C VAL A 117 10.11 11.34 13.79
N VAL A 118 10.59 10.14 13.46
CA VAL A 118 12.03 9.88 13.25
C VAL A 118 12.53 10.55 11.96
N MET A 119 11.66 10.69 10.97
CA MET A 119 11.95 11.29 9.66
C MET A 119 11.01 12.48 9.40
N PRO A 120 11.26 13.64 10.00
CA PRO A 120 10.30 14.78 10.00
C PRO A 120 10.04 15.38 8.62
N ASN A 121 10.86 15.07 7.63
CA ASN A 121 10.64 15.50 6.24
C ASN A 121 9.58 14.66 5.52
N VAL A 122 9.21 13.50 6.05
CA VAL A 122 8.18 12.64 5.48
C VAL A 122 6.79 13.21 5.75
N LYS A 123 6.02 13.39 4.68
CA LYS A 123 4.65 13.90 4.73
C LYS A 123 3.64 12.96 4.09
N TYR A 124 4.11 12.05 3.25
CA TYR A 124 3.25 11.20 2.44
C TYR A 124 3.66 9.73 2.59
N PHE A 125 2.66 8.88 2.56
CA PHE A 125 2.83 7.45 2.33
C PHE A 125 2.23 7.09 0.98
N PHE A 126 2.95 6.31 0.21
CA PHE A 126 2.51 5.78 -1.07
C PHE A 126 2.55 4.25 -1.03
N GLY A 127 1.55 3.61 -1.56
CA GLY A 127 1.51 2.16 -1.64
C GLY A 127 0.33 1.67 -2.46
N LYS A 128 0.30 0.38 -2.74
CA LYS A 128 -0.80 -0.26 -3.45
C LYS A 128 -1.53 -1.26 -2.56
N VAL A 129 -2.83 -1.42 -2.81
CA VAL A 129 -3.64 -2.50 -2.28
C VAL A 129 -3.99 -3.45 -3.42
N THR A 130 -3.73 -4.74 -3.24
CA THR A 130 -4.06 -5.75 -4.25
C THR A 130 -5.52 -6.18 -4.10
N MET A 131 -6.26 -6.09 -5.20
CA MET A 131 -7.60 -6.68 -5.32
C MET A 131 -7.51 -7.89 -6.27
N TYR A 132 -7.71 -9.09 -5.72
CA TYR A 132 -7.61 -10.31 -6.53
C TYR A 132 -8.82 -10.47 -7.46
N PRO A 133 -8.64 -11.11 -8.64
CA PRO A 133 -9.76 -11.42 -9.56
C PRO A 133 -10.85 -12.28 -8.93
N SER A 134 -10.53 -13.05 -7.90
CA SER A 134 -11.48 -13.87 -7.12
C SER A 134 -12.39 -13.06 -6.21
N TYR A 135 -12.11 -11.79 -5.98
CA TYR A 135 -12.98 -10.93 -5.17
C TYR A 135 -14.30 -10.67 -5.89
N HIS A 136 -15.34 -10.41 -5.09
CA HIS A 136 -16.67 -10.11 -5.64
C HIS A 136 -16.61 -8.86 -6.52
N ARG A 137 -16.85 -9.03 -7.83
CA ARG A 137 -16.67 -7.99 -8.87
C ARG A 137 -17.37 -6.69 -8.53
N ARG A 138 -18.69 -6.79 -8.25
CA ARG A 138 -19.49 -5.60 -7.90
C ARG A 138 -18.94 -4.88 -6.66
N GLY A 139 -18.53 -5.62 -5.62
CA GLY A 139 -17.92 -5.01 -4.43
C GLY A 139 -16.63 -4.29 -4.75
N ARG A 140 -15.77 -4.86 -5.59
CA ARG A 140 -14.56 -4.22 -6.10
C ARG A 140 -14.88 -2.93 -6.86
N ASP A 141 -15.84 -2.99 -7.78
CA ASP A 141 -16.24 -1.85 -8.60
C ASP A 141 -16.84 -0.73 -7.74
N MET A 142 -17.62 -1.08 -6.70
CA MET A 142 -18.16 -0.12 -5.72
C MET A 142 -17.03 0.61 -4.98
N ILE A 143 -16.02 -0.12 -4.48
CA ILE A 143 -14.86 0.48 -3.78
C ILE A 143 -14.14 1.45 -4.72
N LEU A 144 -13.83 1.01 -5.94
CA LEU A 144 -13.10 1.84 -6.91
C LEU A 144 -13.90 3.08 -7.33
N HIS A 145 -15.21 2.93 -7.55
CA HIS A 145 -16.08 4.05 -7.87
C HIS A 145 -16.15 5.06 -6.71
N PHE A 146 -16.34 4.59 -5.49
CA PHE A 146 -16.34 5.43 -4.29
C PHE A 146 -15.04 6.21 -4.13
N LEU A 147 -13.89 5.53 -4.27
CA LEU A 147 -12.57 6.18 -4.19
C LEU A 147 -12.38 7.19 -5.32
N LYS A 148 -12.76 6.85 -6.55
CA LYS A 148 -12.70 7.78 -7.68
C LYS A 148 -13.60 8.99 -7.50
N LYS A 149 -14.77 8.81 -6.91
CA LYS A 149 -15.70 9.92 -6.67
C LYS A 149 -15.20 10.90 -5.62
N HIS A 150 -14.68 10.40 -4.50
CA HIS A 150 -14.40 11.22 -3.32
C HIS A 150 -12.92 11.54 -3.09
N PHE A 151 -12.01 10.74 -3.67
CA PHE A 151 -10.57 10.82 -3.42
C PHE A 151 -9.75 10.78 -4.72
N TYR A 152 -10.33 11.26 -5.81
CA TYR A 152 -9.68 11.26 -7.10
C TYR A 152 -8.40 12.13 -7.08
N ASP A 153 -7.32 11.59 -7.62
CA ASP A 153 -6.07 12.32 -7.88
C ASP A 153 -6.26 13.29 -9.06
N GLN A 154 -6.65 14.53 -8.78
CA GLN A 154 -6.90 15.56 -9.79
C GLN A 154 -5.63 16.00 -10.50
N GLU A 155 -4.48 15.92 -9.81
CA GLU A 155 -3.17 16.31 -10.35
C GLU A 155 -2.54 15.21 -11.18
N LYS A 156 -3.14 14.00 -11.18
CA LYS A 156 -2.61 12.81 -11.87
C LYS A 156 -1.16 12.53 -11.50
N LEU A 157 -0.85 12.64 -10.23
CA LEU A 157 0.49 12.44 -9.69
C LEU A 157 1.00 11.03 -9.96
N VAL A 158 0.12 10.03 -9.77
CA VAL A 158 0.42 8.62 -10.02
C VAL A 158 -0.77 7.99 -10.76
N THR A 159 -0.51 7.45 -11.94
CA THR A 159 -1.55 6.83 -12.77
C THR A 159 -1.19 5.40 -13.14
N PRO A 160 -2.16 4.47 -13.14
CA PRO A 160 -1.89 3.08 -13.52
C PRO A 160 -1.52 2.98 -15.01
N ILE A 161 -0.55 2.12 -15.32
CA ILE A 161 -0.18 1.78 -16.71
C ILE A 161 -1.33 1.03 -17.38
N GLU A 162 -1.95 0.11 -16.65
CA GLU A 162 -3.10 -0.68 -17.09
C GLU A 162 -4.29 -0.40 -16.16
N PRO A 163 -5.12 0.62 -16.45
CA PRO A 163 -6.26 0.95 -15.60
C PRO A 163 -7.33 -0.14 -15.65
N LEU A 164 -7.82 -0.53 -14.49
CA LEU A 164 -8.89 -1.50 -14.38
C LEU A 164 -10.19 -0.95 -14.97
N GLN A 165 -10.84 -1.75 -15.81
CA GLN A 165 -12.17 -1.45 -16.31
C GLN A 165 -13.21 -1.95 -15.32
N LEU A 166 -14.19 -1.09 -14.98
CA LEU A 166 -15.33 -1.49 -14.16
C LEU A 166 -16.29 -2.33 -14.98
N GLU A 167 -16.83 -3.38 -14.39
CA GLU A 167 -17.81 -4.28 -15.03
C GLU A 167 -19.26 -3.89 -14.66
N THR A 168 -19.45 -3.22 -13.52
CA THR A 168 -20.74 -2.67 -13.07
C THR A 168 -21.01 -1.35 -13.80
N SER A 169 -22.24 -1.15 -14.26
CA SER A 169 -22.59 0.05 -15.01
C SER A 169 -22.43 1.33 -14.18
N GLU A 170 -22.03 2.40 -14.83
CA GLU A 170 -21.85 3.70 -14.17
C GLU A 170 -23.18 4.23 -13.61
N GLU A 171 -24.30 3.95 -14.27
CA GLU A 171 -25.65 4.32 -13.79
C GLU A 171 -25.97 3.66 -12.46
N GLU A 172 -25.69 2.35 -12.33
CA GLU A 172 -25.89 1.62 -11.09
C GLU A 172 -25.00 2.14 -9.97
N LEU A 173 -23.72 2.38 -10.25
CA LEU A 173 -22.76 2.89 -9.26
C LEU A 173 -23.14 4.30 -8.81
N ASN A 174 -23.53 5.20 -9.72
CA ASN A 174 -23.98 6.53 -9.39
C ASN A 174 -25.28 6.55 -8.57
N ALA A 175 -26.18 5.58 -8.80
CA ALA A 175 -27.39 5.45 -8.00
C ALA A 175 -27.10 5.00 -6.56
N LEU A 176 -26.08 4.15 -6.37
CA LEU A 176 -25.65 3.69 -5.05
C LEU A 176 -24.92 4.80 -4.29
N PHE A 177 -24.01 5.49 -4.94
CA PHE A 177 -23.21 6.57 -4.37
C PHE A 177 -23.75 7.93 -4.84
N CYS A 178 -24.94 8.30 -4.38
CA CYS A 178 -25.66 9.48 -4.86
C CYS A 178 -25.50 10.72 -3.96
N LYS A 179 -24.78 10.61 -2.83
CA LYS A 179 -24.62 11.72 -1.88
C LYS A 179 -23.41 12.59 -2.23
N ASN A 180 -23.35 13.77 -1.57
CA ASN A 180 -22.32 14.76 -1.86
C ASN A 180 -21.04 14.57 -1.05
N THR A 181 -21.11 13.87 0.07
CA THR A 181 -19.96 13.67 0.96
C THR A 181 -19.65 12.19 1.09
N PHE A 182 -18.35 11.86 1.30
CA PHE A 182 -17.93 10.50 1.50
C PHE A 182 -18.54 9.85 2.75
N LYS A 183 -18.86 10.63 3.79
CA LYS A 183 -19.49 10.15 5.02
C LYS A 183 -20.92 9.70 4.81
N GLU A 184 -21.63 10.28 3.85
CA GLU A 184 -23.00 9.92 3.54
C GLU A 184 -23.10 8.78 2.54
N ASP A 185 -22.07 8.58 1.71
CA ASP A 185 -21.98 7.46 0.76
C ASP A 185 -21.33 6.21 1.40
N TYR A 186 -20.62 6.35 2.53
CA TYR A 186 -20.00 5.26 3.29
C TYR A 186 -21.00 4.58 4.19
#